data_85476d6f88bda16bce98aa5beb8d3106
#
_entry.id   85476d6f88bda16bce98aa5beb8d3106
#
_cell.length_a   1.000
_cell.length_b   1.000
_cell.length_c   1.000
_cell.angle_alpha   90.00
_cell.angle_beta   90.00
_cell.angle_gamma   90.00
#
_symmetry.space_group_name_H-M   'P 1'
#
loop_
_entity.id
_entity.type
_entity.pdbx_description
1 polymer ?
#
loop_
_entity_poly.entity_id
_entity_poly.type
_entity_poly.pdbx_seq_one_letter_code
_entity_poly.pdbx_strand_id
1 'polypeptide(L)'
;WDDAFKGFLRQEWRHIAAVTGQPFGYGLLDEPHFDYDTEPACRAVAVAQLLLAKEGEDSPSALSFFTAVQRKFYVQGSDPKAVDFYRSICAETGISFDDFRKQFESDAGKQAAQAHFDRCRAMGVRSFPTLLLERDGERFAIASGYLKAADAIDRITTTLMPSR
;
A
#
# COMPACT_ATOMS: atom_id res chain seq x y z
N TRP A 1 -21.95 2.77 -0.12
CA TRP A 1 -21.80 1.50 -0.87
C TRP A 1 -22.99 1.28 -1.77
N ASP A 2 -23.14 2.12 -2.79
CA ASP A 2 -24.21 2.05 -3.76
C ASP A 2 -23.78 1.37 -5.07
N ASP A 3 -24.72 1.06 -5.93
CA ASP A 3 -24.46 0.35 -7.19
C ASP A 3 -23.63 1.18 -8.18
N ALA A 4 -23.71 2.50 -8.13
CA ALA A 4 -22.91 3.38 -8.96
C ALA A 4 -21.42 3.30 -8.58
N PHE A 5 -21.11 3.34 -7.29
CA PHE A 5 -19.76 3.20 -6.79
C PHE A 5 -19.18 1.79 -7.00
N LYS A 6 -19.99 0.74 -6.80
CA LYS A 6 -19.60 -0.64 -7.14
C LYS A 6 -19.29 -0.80 -8.63
N GLY A 7 -20.12 -0.20 -9.49
CA GLY A 7 -19.91 -0.19 -10.94
C GLY A 7 -18.60 0.51 -11.33
N PHE A 8 -18.34 1.66 -10.74
CA PHE A 8 -17.08 2.39 -10.91
C PHE A 8 -15.87 1.54 -10.48
N LEU A 9 -15.88 0.97 -9.27
CA LEU A 9 -14.78 0.12 -8.79
C LEU A 9 -14.57 -1.10 -9.70
N ARG A 10 -15.64 -1.74 -10.16
CA ARG A 10 -15.56 -2.88 -11.06
C ARG A 10 -14.89 -2.53 -12.39
N GLN A 11 -15.17 -1.34 -12.92
CA GLN A 11 -14.54 -0.84 -14.13
C GLN A 11 -13.05 -0.54 -13.90
N GLU A 12 -12.72 0.16 -12.82
CA GLU A 12 -11.33 0.49 -12.46
C GLU A 12 -10.49 -0.77 -12.22
N TRP A 13 -10.99 -1.74 -11.47
CA TRP A 13 -10.26 -2.97 -11.20
C TRP A 13 -10.02 -3.79 -12.48
N ARG A 14 -10.98 -3.83 -13.41
CA ARG A 14 -10.79 -4.45 -14.73
C ARG A 14 -9.73 -3.72 -15.54
N HIS A 15 -9.75 -2.39 -15.54
CA HIS A 15 -8.75 -1.58 -16.21
C HIS A 15 -7.34 -1.83 -15.65
N ILE A 16 -7.19 -1.79 -14.32
CA ILE A 16 -5.92 -2.06 -13.65
C ILE A 16 -5.43 -3.49 -13.96
N ALA A 17 -6.31 -4.48 -13.88
CA ALA A 17 -5.95 -5.86 -14.23
C ALA A 17 -5.43 -5.98 -15.67
N ALA A 18 -6.10 -5.32 -16.63
CA ALA A 18 -5.70 -5.34 -18.05
C ALA A 18 -4.34 -4.66 -18.29
N VAL A 19 -4.07 -3.56 -17.58
CA VAL A 19 -2.84 -2.78 -17.77
C VAL A 19 -1.64 -3.42 -17.05
N THR A 20 -1.87 -4.01 -15.87
CA THR A 20 -0.80 -4.49 -14.98
C THR A 20 -0.60 -6.01 -15.02
N GLY A 21 -1.60 -6.77 -15.48
CA GLY A 21 -1.64 -8.22 -15.36
C GLY A 21 -1.91 -8.73 -13.94
N GLN A 22 -2.21 -7.85 -12.97
CA GLN A 22 -2.48 -8.25 -11.60
C GLN A 22 -3.86 -8.89 -11.47
N PRO A 23 -4.01 -9.95 -10.65
CA PRO A 23 -5.29 -10.61 -10.44
C PRO A 23 -6.23 -9.78 -9.56
N PHE A 24 -7.52 -9.81 -9.87
CA PHE A 24 -8.59 -9.23 -9.06
C PHE A 24 -9.73 -10.22 -8.89
N GLY A 25 -10.27 -10.31 -7.66
CA GLY A 25 -11.56 -10.92 -7.36
C GLY A 25 -12.63 -9.84 -7.25
N TYR A 26 -13.86 -10.18 -7.62
CA TYR A 26 -14.95 -9.18 -7.63
C TYR A 26 -16.03 -9.47 -6.58
N GLY A 27 -15.86 -10.53 -5.77
CA GLY A 27 -16.85 -10.96 -4.78
C GLY A 27 -17.19 -9.88 -3.74
N LEU A 28 -16.21 -9.06 -3.34
CA LEU A 28 -16.45 -7.94 -2.44
C LEU A 28 -17.47 -6.94 -3.02
N LEU A 29 -17.49 -6.76 -4.35
CA LEU A 29 -18.40 -5.83 -5.02
C LEU A 29 -19.84 -6.36 -5.10
N ASP A 30 -20.05 -7.64 -4.79
CA ASP A 30 -21.37 -8.27 -4.74
C ASP A 30 -21.97 -8.22 -3.31
N GLU A 31 -21.16 -7.85 -2.30
CA GLU A 31 -21.62 -7.69 -0.93
C GLU A 31 -22.65 -6.55 -0.82
N PRO A 32 -23.76 -6.76 -0.09
CA PRO A 32 -24.80 -5.75 0.07
C PRO A 32 -24.32 -4.53 0.86
N HIS A 33 -23.42 -4.74 1.81
CA HIS A 33 -22.90 -3.72 2.72
C HIS A 33 -21.40 -3.86 2.87
N PHE A 34 -20.65 -2.80 2.54
CA PHE A 34 -19.23 -2.70 2.80
C PHE A 34 -18.87 -1.24 3.04
N ASP A 35 -18.16 -0.98 4.12
CA ASP A 35 -17.59 0.33 4.40
C ASP A 35 -16.20 0.41 3.79
N TYR A 36 -16.07 1.13 2.67
CA TYR A 36 -14.83 1.25 1.91
C TYR A 36 -13.92 2.30 2.54
N ASP A 37 -13.26 1.89 3.63
CA ASP A 37 -12.26 2.69 4.35
C ASP A 37 -10.86 2.10 4.13
N THR A 38 -9.93 2.91 3.65
CA THR A 38 -8.54 2.51 3.39
C THR A 38 -7.58 2.80 4.55
N GLU A 39 -8.02 3.57 5.56
CA GLU A 39 -7.18 3.92 6.71
C GLU A 39 -6.65 2.68 7.44
N PRO A 40 -7.46 1.66 7.77
CA PRO A 40 -6.97 0.48 8.47
C PRO A 40 -5.84 -0.25 7.73
N ALA A 41 -5.92 -0.36 6.40
CA ALA A 41 -4.86 -0.95 5.59
C ALA A 41 -3.59 -0.10 5.58
N CYS A 42 -3.72 1.23 5.50
CA CYS A 42 -2.58 2.15 5.60
C CYS A 42 -1.93 2.09 6.98
N ARG A 43 -2.72 2.03 8.06
CA ARG A 43 -2.24 1.86 9.44
C ARG A 43 -1.50 0.55 9.61
N ALA A 44 -2.02 -0.54 9.06
CA ALA A 44 -1.38 -1.84 9.13
C ALA A 44 0.03 -1.82 8.50
N VAL A 45 0.19 -1.19 7.33
CA VAL A 45 1.49 -1.06 6.68
C VAL A 45 2.44 -0.18 7.50
N ALA A 46 1.97 0.94 8.06
CA ALA A 46 2.77 1.80 8.92
C ALA A 46 3.25 1.05 10.19
N VAL A 47 2.36 0.28 10.81
CA VAL A 47 2.70 -0.57 11.96
C VAL A 47 3.71 -1.66 11.59
N ALA A 48 3.51 -2.34 10.46
CA ALA A 48 4.46 -3.35 9.98
C ALA A 48 5.85 -2.75 9.77
N GLN A 49 5.95 -1.55 9.18
CA GLN A 49 7.23 -0.84 9.03
C GLN A 49 7.91 -0.57 10.37
N LEU A 50 7.15 -0.14 11.39
CA LEU A 50 7.69 0.12 12.72
C LEU A 50 8.21 -1.15 13.41
N LEU A 51 7.55 -2.28 13.21
CA LEU A 51 7.95 -3.56 13.80
C LEU A 51 9.17 -4.15 13.08
N LEU A 52 9.14 -4.17 11.75
CA LEU A 52 10.24 -4.71 10.93
C LEU A 52 11.53 -3.88 11.05
N ALA A 53 11.44 -2.56 11.21
CA ALA A 53 12.61 -1.70 11.41
C ALA A 53 13.42 -2.05 12.68
N LYS A 54 12.84 -2.78 13.63
CA LYS A 54 13.51 -3.23 14.86
C LYS A 54 14.31 -4.53 14.67
N GLU A 55 14.03 -5.28 13.59
CA GLU A 55 14.60 -6.62 13.39
C GLU A 55 15.85 -6.63 12.50
N GLY A 56 16.24 -5.49 11.91
CA GLY A 56 17.47 -5.35 11.11
C GLY A 56 17.29 -5.55 9.60
N GLU A 57 18.41 -5.57 8.86
CA GLU A 57 18.45 -5.55 7.39
C GLU A 57 17.95 -6.85 6.73
N ASP A 58 17.98 -7.98 7.44
CA ASP A 58 17.54 -9.28 6.91
C ASP A 58 16.03 -9.53 7.05
N SER A 59 15.29 -8.59 7.63
CA SER A 59 13.83 -8.71 7.81
C SER A 59 13.06 -8.58 6.50
N PRO A 60 11.93 -9.30 6.36
CA PRO A 60 11.03 -9.10 5.23
C PRO A 60 10.66 -7.62 5.09
N SER A 61 10.65 -7.12 3.87
CA SER A 61 10.34 -5.71 3.65
C SER A 61 8.86 -5.41 3.94
N ALA A 62 8.57 -4.19 4.39
CA ALA A 62 7.20 -3.72 4.52
C ALA A 62 6.40 -3.78 3.18
N LEU A 63 7.11 -3.82 2.06
CA LEU A 63 6.53 -4.03 0.74
C LEU A 63 5.93 -5.43 0.60
N SER A 64 6.57 -6.48 1.15
CA SER A 64 6.02 -7.84 1.17
C SER A 64 4.73 -7.89 1.98
N PHE A 65 4.70 -7.24 3.15
CA PHE A 65 3.49 -7.11 3.95
C PHE A 65 2.38 -6.38 3.18
N PHE A 66 2.69 -5.26 2.55
CA PHE A 66 1.74 -4.50 1.74
C PHE A 66 1.18 -5.31 0.57
N THR A 67 2.03 -6.05 -0.14
CA THR A 67 1.62 -6.95 -1.23
C THR A 67 0.64 -8.01 -0.75
N ALA A 68 0.88 -8.61 0.43
CA ALA A 68 -0.02 -9.59 1.03
C ALA A 68 -1.37 -8.97 1.44
N VAL A 69 -1.37 -7.73 1.98
CA VAL A 69 -2.59 -6.96 2.26
C VAL A 69 -3.41 -6.74 0.99
N GLN A 70 -2.78 -6.25 -0.08
CA GLN A 70 -3.46 -6.02 -1.36
C GLN A 70 -4.04 -7.31 -1.94
N ARG A 71 -3.28 -8.41 -1.93
CA ARG A 71 -3.75 -9.70 -2.41
C ARG A 71 -4.96 -10.19 -1.63
N LYS A 72 -4.93 -10.09 -0.31
CA LYS A 72 -6.04 -10.55 0.55
C LYS A 72 -7.30 -9.72 0.36
N PHE A 73 -7.16 -8.42 0.14
CA PHE A 73 -8.27 -7.51 -0.15
C PHE A 73 -8.78 -7.68 -1.58
N TYR A 74 -7.93 -7.41 -2.59
CA TYR A 74 -8.36 -7.32 -3.98
C TYR A 74 -8.67 -8.67 -4.63
N VAL A 75 -8.01 -9.76 -4.20
CA VAL A 75 -8.22 -11.08 -4.80
C VAL A 75 -9.18 -11.93 -3.98
N GLN A 76 -9.03 -11.91 -2.64
CA GLN A 76 -9.82 -12.76 -1.75
C GLN A 76 -11.09 -12.07 -1.21
N GLY A 77 -11.22 -10.75 -1.38
CA GLY A 77 -12.38 -9.98 -0.94
C GLY A 77 -12.53 -9.86 0.58
N SER A 78 -11.44 -10.00 1.34
CA SER A 78 -11.48 -9.94 2.80
C SER A 78 -11.44 -8.49 3.30
N ASP A 79 -12.10 -8.21 4.43
CA ASP A 79 -12.19 -6.86 5.01
C ASP A 79 -10.95 -6.52 5.87
N PRO A 80 -10.14 -5.49 5.51
CA PRO A 80 -8.95 -5.11 6.25
C PRO A 80 -9.24 -4.35 7.56
N LYS A 81 -10.49 -4.05 7.88
CA LYS A 81 -10.85 -3.40 9.15
C LYS A 81 -10.77 -4.36 10.33
N ALA A 82 -10.99 -5.65 10.10
CA ALA A 82 -10.88 -6.67 11.13
C ALA A 82 -9.41 -7.01 11.40
N VAL A 83 -8.95 -6.87 12.64
CA VAL A 83 -7.54 -7.13 12.99
C VAL A 83 -7.10 -8.56 12.65
N ASP A 84 -7.98 -9.53 12.73
CA ASP A 84 -7.70 -10.92 12.35
C ASP A 84 -7.42 -11.12 10.85
N PHE A 85 -7.81 -10.16 10.01
CA PHE A 85 -7.38 -10.10 8.60
C PHE A 85 -5.86 -10.20 8.48
N TYR A 86 -5.10 -9.59 9.39
CA TYR A 86 -3.64 -9.52 9.33
C TYR A 86 -2.93 -10.73 9.91
N ARG A 87 -3.62 -11.65 10.58
CA ARG A 87 -3.00 -12.82 11.26
C ARG A 87 -2.14 -13.68 10.31
N SER A 88 -2.69 -14.07 9.18
CA SER A 88 -1.96 -14.86 8.18
C SER A 88 -0.82 -14.06 7.54
N ILE A 89 -1.02 -12.77 7.32
CA ILE A 89 -0.01 -11.87 6.75
C ILE A 89 1.18 -11.72 7.70
N CYS A 90 0.91 -11.54 9.00
CA CYS A 90 1.97 -11.49 10.02
C CYS A 90 2.78 -12.80 10.04
N ALA A 91 2.11 -13.96 9.96
CA ALA A 91 2.79 -15.25 9.91
C ALA A 91 3.67 -15.39 8.65
N GLU A 92 3.20 -14.94 7.49
CA GLU A 92 3.95 -14.96 6.22
C GLU A 92 5.18 -14.03 6.24
N THR A 93 5.11 -12.94 7.00
CA THR A 93 6.15 -11.89 7.04
C THR A 93 7.00 -11.91 8.31
N GLY A 94 6.85 -12.93 9.16
CA GLY A 94 7.64 -13.08 10.37
C GLY A 94 7.31 -12.09 11.50
N ILE A 95 6.20 -11.35 11.39
CA ILE A 95 5.77 -10.40 12.41
C ILE A 95 4.97 -11.14 13.50
N SER A 96 5.28 -10.89 14.77
CA SER A 96 4.44 -11.35 15.89
C SER A 96 3.04 -10.74 15.77
N PHE A 97 2.00 -11.59 15.62
CA PHE A 97 0.63 -11.09 15.50
C PHE A 97 0.15 -10.36 16.76
N ASP A 98 0.59 -10.78 17.93
CA ASP A 98 0.18 -10.14 19.18
C ASP A 98 0.80 -8.74 19.33
N ASP A 99 2.06 -8.56 18.93
CA ASP A 99 2.69 -7.25 18.89
C ASP A 99 2.09 -6.36 17.82
N PHE A 100 1.79 -6.93 16.64
CA PHE A 100 1.10 -6.23 15.58
C PHE A 100 -0.27 -5.75 16.04
N ARG A 101 -1.11 -6.62 16.60
CA ARG A 101 -2.44 -6.29 17.09
C ARG A 101 -2.40 -5.17 18.13
N LYS A 102 -1.52 -5.31 19.13
CA LYS A 102 -1.34 -4.30 20.18
C LYS A 102 -1.00 -2.94 19.59
N GLN A 103 -0.10 -2.90 18.61
CA GLN A 103 0.31 -1.64 17.98
C GLN A 103 -0.76 -1.10 17.04
N PHE A 104 -1.43 -1.95 16.27
CA PHE A 104 -2.49 -1.59 15.33
C PHE A 104 -3.70 -0.96 16.02
N GLU A 105 -4.10 -1.49 17.17
CA GLU A 105 -5.22 -0.99 17.97
C GLU A 105 -4.88 0.24 18.83
N SER A 106 -3.60 0.57 18.94
CA SER A 106 -3.14 1.71 19.75
C SER A 106 -3.30 3.06 19.05
N ASP A 107 -3.34 4.13 19.84
CA ASP A 107 -3.29 5.50 19.31
C ASP A 107 -1.97 5.81 18.60
N ALA A 108 -0.86 5.18 19.03
CA ALA A 108 0.43 5.29 18.35
C ALA A 108 0.38 4.72 16.93
N GLY A 109 -0.33 3.61 16.70
CA GLY A 109 -0.54 3.07 15.36
C GLY A 109 -1.34 4.00 14.45
N LYS A 110 -2.41 4.62 14.97
CA LYS A 110 -3.19 5.64 14.24
C LYS A 110 -2.34 6.87 13.90
N GLN A 111 -1.54 7.34 14.87
CA GLN A 111 -0.62 8.47 14.66
C GLN A 111 0.46 8.14 13.62
N ALA A 112 0.96 6.91 13.57
CA ALA A 112 1.91 6.47 12.55
C ALA A 112 1.31 6.57 11.14
N ALA A 113 0.08 6.11 10.94
CA ALA A 113 -0.63 6.26 9.66
C ALA A 113 -0.81 7.74 9.30
N GLN A 114 -1.26 8.57 10.26
CA GLN A 114 -1.43 10.00 10.04
C GLN A 114 -0.11 10.69 9.66
N ALA A 115 1.00 10.33 10.31
CA ALA A 115 2.32 10.87 9.98
C ALA A 115 2.75 10.51 8.54
N HIS A 116 2.40 9.32 8.05
CA HIS A 116 2.64 8.94 6.64
C HIS A 116 1.81 9.81 5.68
N PHE A 117 0.54 10.08 5.98
CA PHE A 117 -0.28 10.97 5.16
C PHE A 117 0.26 12.40 5.15
N ASP A 118 0.68 12.92 6.30
CA ASP A 118 1.28 14.25 6.41
C ASP A 118 2.59 14.34 5.63
N ARG A 119 3.44 13.30 5.70
CA ARG A 119 4.68 13.21 4.93
C ARG A 119 4.40 13.21 3.42
N CYS A 120 3.43 12.45 2.94
CA CYS A 120 3.05 12.45 1.53
C CYS A 120 2.62 13.85 1.07
N ARG A 121 1.79 14.54 1.86
CA ARG A 121 1.36 15.92 1.57
C ARG A 121 2.54 16.89 1.55
N ALA A 122 3.44 16.80 2.53
CA ALA A 122 4.63 17.64 2.62
C ALA A 122 5.60 17.43 1.44
N MET A 123 5.64 16.21 0.86
CA MET A 123 6.40 15.91 -0.36
C MET A 123 5.69 16.35 -1.66
N GLY A 124 4.50 16.96 -1.57
CA GLY A 124 3.72 17.40 -2.73
C GLY A 124 3.02 16.26 -3.48
N VAL A 125 2.94 15.05 -2.92
CA VAL A 125 2.20 13.92 -3.50
C VAL A 125 0.70 14.21 -3.45
N ARG A 126 0.04 14.19 -4.61
CA ARG A 126 -1.39 14.52 -4.77
C ARG A 126 -2.21 13.38 -5.37
N SER A 127 -1.55 12.33 -5.87
CA SER A 127 -2.19 11.17 -6.49
C SER A 127 -1.37 9.91 -6.21
N PHE A 128 -2.00 8.75 -6.36
CA PHE A 128 -1.36 7.45 -6.17
C PHE A 128 -1.63 6.55 -7.39
N PRO A 129 -0.64 5.73 -7.78
CA PRO A 129 0.71 5.65 -7.23
C PRO A 129 1.57 6.86 -7.64
N THR A 130 2.55 7.26 -6.80
CA THR A 130 3.59 8.24 -7.13
C THR A 130 4.95 7.65 -6.78
N LEU A 131 5.91 7.76 -7.69
CA LEU A 131 7.29 7.35 -7.49
C LEU A 131 8.18 8.59 -7.43
N LEU A 132 8.86 8.76 -6.31
CA LEU A 132 9.84 9.82 -6.09
C LEU A 132 11.23 9.22 -5.95
N LEU A 133 12.23 9.86 -6.56
CA LEU A 133 13.65 9.60 -6.32
C LEU A 133 14.17 10.71 -5.40
N GLU A 134 14.82 10.32 -4.30
CA GLU A 134 15.54 11.26 -3.44
C GLU A 134 17.06 11.05 -3.60
N ARG A 135 17.78 12.12 -3.90
CA ARG A 135 19.23 12.13 -4.06
C ARG A 135 19.78 13.44 -3.53
N ASP A 136 20.75 13.37 -2.64
CA ASP A 136 21.47 14.53 -2.08
C ASP A 136 20.53 15.59 -1.46
N GLY A 137 19.41 15.15 -0.87
CA GLY A 137 18.38 16.01 -0.29
C GLY A 137 17.39 16.61 -1.29
N GLU A 138 17.59 16.40 -2.59
CA GLU A 138 16.66 16.80 -3.64
C GLU A 138 15.70 15.65 -4.00
N ARG A 139 14.48 16.02 -4.41
CA ARG A 139 13.44 15.06 -4.82
C ARG A 139 13.03 15.28 -6.25
N PHE A 140 12.98 14.18 -6.99
CA PHE A 140 12.62 14.13 -8.40
C PHE A 140 11.37 13.26 -8.57
N ALA A 141 10.33 13.81 -9.21
CA ALA A 141 9.15 13.05 -9.55
C ALA A 141 9.44 12.15 -10.77
N ILE A 142 9.53 10.85 -10.53
CA ILE A 142 9.77 9.85 -11.59
C ILE A 142 8.44 9.48 -12.28
N ALA A 143 7.38 9.29 -11.50
CA ALA A 143 6.04 9.02 -12.03
C ALA A 143 4.95 9.57 -11.11
N SER A 144 3.85 10.02 -11.72
CA SER A 144 2.57 10.27 -11.08
C SER A 144 1.53 9.46 -11.85
N GLY A 145 1.00 8.40 -11.23
CA GLY A 145 0.24 7.33 -11.87
C GLY A 145 1.09 6.11 -12.19
N TYR A 146 0.44 5.09 -12.81
CA TYR A 146 1.11 3.85 -13.18
C TYR A 146 2.18 4.07 -14.25
N LEU A 147 3.32 3.44 -14.05
CA LEU A 147 4.42 3.40 -15.02
C LEU A 147 4.98 1.96 -15.07
N LYS A 148 5.30 1.47 -16.26
CA LYS A 148 5.95 0.17 -16.40
C LYS A 148 7.35 0.19 -15.77
N ALA A 149 7.78 -0.93 -15.23
CA ALA A 149 9.06 -1.02 -14.52
C ALA A 149 10.25 -0.61 -15.40
N ALA A 150 10.28 -1.01 -16.67
CA ALA A 150 11.34 -0.60 -17.61
C ALA A 150 11.41 0.90 -17.76
N ASP A 151 10.27 1.56 -17.99
CA ASP A 151 10.20 3.02 -18.15
C ASP A 151 10.58 3.76 -16.85
N ALA A 152 10.23 3.18 -15.68
CA ALA A 152 10.63 3.72 -14.38
C ALA A 152 12.16 3.65 -14.19
N ILE A 153 12.77 2.53 -14.53
CA ILE A 153 14.23 2.34 -14.48
C ILE A 153 14.94 3.33 -15.40
N ASP A 154 14.46 3.51 -16.63
CA ASP A 154 15.05 4.46 -17.59
C ASP A 154 14.99 5.90 -17.07
N ARG A 155 13.84 6.31 -16.51
CA ARG A 155 13.70 7.65 -15.91
C ARG A 155 14.61 7.85 -14.70
N ILE A 156 14.71 6.86 -13.82
CA ILE A 156 15.63 6.90 -12.67
C ILE A 156 17.08 7.03 -13.17
N THR A 157 17.47 6.19 -14.11
CA THR A 157 18.82 6.19 -14.67
C THR A 157 19.16 7.54 -15.30
N THR A 158 18.24 8.10 -16.09
CA THR A 158 18.42 9.43 -16.73
C THR A 158 18.54 10.53 -15.67
N THR A 159 17.73 10.49 -14.61
CA THR A 159 17.78 11.48 -13.52
C THR A 159 19.07 11.38 -12.71
N LEU A 160 19.67 10.20 -12.63
CA LEU A 160 20.95 9.98 -11.92
C LEU A 160 22.16 10.35 -12.74
N MET A 161 22.04 10.49 -14.07
CA MET A 161 23.17 10.91 -14.91
C MET A 161 23.56 12.37 -14.60
N PRO A 162 24.86 12.69 -14.50
CA PRO A 162 25.29 14.07 -14.33
C PRO A 162 24.89 14.89 -15.56
N SER A 163 24.35 16.08 -15.33
CA SER A 163 24.12 17.06 -16.40
C SER A 163 25.48 17.36 -17.07
N ARG A 164 25.56 17.16 -18.37
CA ARG A 164 26.77 17.51 -19.16
C ARG A 164 26.93 19.00 -19.21
#